data_71d89b45f40067abed8d9adcee227239
#
_entry.id   71d89b45f40067abed8d9adcee227239
#
_cell.length_a   1.000
_cell.length_b   1.000
_cell.length_c   1.000
_cell.angle_alpha   90.00
_cell.angle_beta   90.00
_cell.angle_gamma   90.00
#
_symmetry.space_group_name_H-M   'P 1'
#
loop_
_entity.id
_entity.type
_entity.pdbx_description
1 polymer ?
#
loop_
_entity_poly.entity_id
_entity_poly.type
_entity_poly.pdbx_seq_one_letter_code
_entity_poly.pdbx_strand_id
1 'polypeptide(L)'
;SFLLVWSFVGCLLGIVLSSLCACVQTDFKKLVALSTCNNISWCVVYYIFGNTFLCLAQLLCHGVSKCFLFMSVGDLMSSSGSAQDGKGIYSAAYGDFCGCFVRFILSLGLTGAPFIGVFFSKHGLFCEIVFSFSVLCGLFVVSGFILTMVYSVRFLLHVVGNFSGLGSSQTSVYIMSVGSLVLCLVINYFFIGLLEERWVSSHALSGLLLFSQLFGCWIGFELYSSDNLSVLEXIVLDVGGCDSVVG
;
A
#
# COMPACT_ATOMS: atom_id res chain seq x y z
N SER A 1 -9.61 27.47 8.28
CA SER A 1 -8.75 28.46 7.63
C SER A 1 -8.49 28.08 6.17
N PHE A 2 -8.16 29.06 5.34
CA PHE A 2 -7.90 28.88 3.90
C PHE A 2 -6.79 27.86 3.63
N LEU A 3 -5.71 27.93 4.41
CA LEU A 3 -4.56 27.03 4.28
C LEU A 3 -4.94 25.57 4.53
N LEU A 4 -5.81 25.30 5.51
CA LEU A 4 -6.25 23.93 5.81
C LEU A 4 -7.06 23.32 4.66
N VAL A 5 -7.89 24.11 3.99
CA VAL A 5 -8.67 23.64 2.84
C VAL A 5 -7.74 23.28 1.69
N TRP A 6 -6.76 24.16 1.38
CA TRP A 6 -5.79 23.89 0.30
C TRP A 6 -4.91 22.70 0.60
N SER A 7 -4.45 22.53 1.86
CA SER A 7 -3.66 21.36 2.24
C SER A 7 -4.49 20.07 2.12
N PHE A 8 -5.77 20.11 2.50
CA PHE A 8 -6.68 18.95 2.37
C PHE A 8 -6.84 18.56 0.91
N VAL A 9 -7.15 19.52 0.02
CA VAL A 9 -7.32 19.26 -1.41
C VAL A 9 -5.99 18.73 -2.01
N GLY A 10 -4.86 19.34 -1.64
CA GLY A 10 -3.54 18.88 -2.08
C GLY A 10 -3.25 17.44 -1.66
N CYS A 11 -3.62 17.07 -0.44
CA CYS A 11 -3.43 15.69 0.05
C CYS A 11 -4.33 14.69 -0.69
N LEU A 12 -5.59 15.05 -0.96
CA LEU A 12 -6.49 14.17 -1.73
C LEU A 12 -5.94 13.93 -3.15
N LEU A 13 -5.47 15.00 -3.80
CA LEU A 13 -4.83 14.88 -5.12
C LEU A 13 -3.55 14.06 -5.02
N GLY A 14 -2.75 14.27 -3.99
CA GLY A 14 -1.53 13.51 -3.73
C GLY A 14 -1.79 12.01 -3.59
N ILE A 15 -2.88 11.64 -2.87
CA ILE A 15 -3.30 10.24 -2.71
C ILE A 15 -3.60 9.61 -4.07
N VAL A 16 -4.40 10.29 -4.90
CA VAL A 16 -4.82 9.74 -6.20
C VAL A 16 -3.61 9.68 -7.16
N LEU A 17 -2.83 10.76 -7.27
CA LEU A 17 -1.69 10.82 -8.20
C LEU A 17 -0.60 9.82 -7.84
N SER A 18 -0.21 9.76 -6.56
CA SER A 18 0.84 8.82 -6.13
C SER A 18 0.41 7.35 -6.32
N SER A 19 -0.87 7.05 -6.08
CA SER A 19 -1.37 5.68 -6.27
C SER A 19 -1.53 5.33 -7.75
N LEU A 20 -1.94 6.27 -8.61
CA LEU A 20 -1.97 6.04 -10.06
C LEU A 20 -0.56 5.79 -10.60
N CYS A 21 0.41 6.61 -10.20
CA CYS A 21 1.82 6.40 -10.59
C CYS A 21 2.32 5.03 -10.10
N ALA A 22 1.94 4.63 -8.88
CA ALA A 22 2.34 3.33 -8.34
C ALA A 22 1.73 2.16 -9.12
N CYS A 23 0.52 2.32 -9.68
CA CYS A 23 -0.13 1.28 -10.49
C CYS A 23 0.63 1.00 -11.79
N VAL A 24 1.36 1.99 -12.33
CA VAL A 24 2.06 1.87 -13.61
C VAL A 24 3.53 1.43 -13.42
N GLN A 25 4.14 1.77 -12.28
CA GLN A 25 5.57 1.51 -12.04
C GLN A 25 5.91 0.02 -12.08
N THR A 26 6.99 -0.31 -12.80
CA THR A 26 7.56 -1.67 -12.87
C THR A 26 8.67 -1.86 -11.83
N ASP A 27 9.36 -0.78 -11.44
CA ASP A 27 10.48 -0.80 -10.47
C ASP A 27 9.93 -0.95 -9.05
N PHE A 28 10.35 -1.99 -8.34
CA PHE A 28 9.90 -2.25 -6.97
C PHE A 28 10.32 -1.14 -6.00
N LYS A 29 11.52 -0.58 -6.16
CA LYS A 29 11.99 0.53 -5.30
C LYS A 29 11.09 1.75 -5.44
N LYS A 30 10.78 2.14 -6.69
CA LYS A 30 9.93 3.30 -6.98
C LYS A 30 8.50 3.06 -6.48
N LEU A 31 7.98 1.83 -6.69
CA LEU A 31 6.63 1.46 -6.23
C LEU A 31 6.52 1.57 -4.70
N VAL A 32 7.50 1.04 -3.95
CA VAL A 32 7.47 1.10 -2.48
C VAL A 32 7.62 2.56 -2.01
N ALA A 33 8.44 3.38 -2.70
CA ALA A 33 8.57 4.82 -2.39
C ALA A 33 7.26 5.57 -2.64
N LEU A 34 6.60 5.35 -3.77
CA LEU A 34 5.31 5.98 -4.09
C LEU A 34 4.22 5.59 -3.08
N SER A 35 4.22 4.35 -2.62
CA SER A 35 3.26 3.92 -1.59
C SER A 35 3.53 4.57 -0.23
N THR A 36 4.79 4.95 0.09
CA THR A 36 5.06 5.76 1.30
C THR A 36 4.52 7.18 1.14
N CYS A 37 4.71 7.80 -0.03
CA CYS A 37 4.16 9.12 -0.33
C CYS A 37 2.64 9.13 -0.17
N ASN A 38 1.96 8.12 -0.73
CA ASN A 38 0.52 7.93 -0.59
C ASN A 38 0.11 7.88 0.89
N ASN A 39 0.80 7.08 1.70
CA ASN A 39 0.43 6.92 3.10
C ASN A 39 0.69 8.19 3.94
N ILE A 40 1.74 8.95 3.62
CA ILE A 40 2.00 10.23 4.30
C ILE A 40 0.84 11.20 4.01
N SER A 41 0.34 11.23 2.77
CA SER A 41 -0.83 12.04 2.42
C SER A 41 -2.05 11.63 3.25
N TRP A 42 -2.29 10.33 3.46
CA TRP A 42 -3.34 9.85 4.37
C TRP A 42 -3.13 10.36 5.81
N CYS A 43 -1.90 10.31 6.32
CA CYS A 43 -1.60 10.77 7.69
C CYS A 43 -1.90 12.26 7.86
N VAL A 44 -1.59 13.08 6.85
CA VAL A 44 -1.89 14.51 6.88
C VAL A 44 -3.42 14.73 6.88
N VAL A 45 -4.18 13.93 6.12
CA VAL A 45 -5.64 14.00 6.14
C VAL A 45 -6.18 13.71 7.54
N TYR A 46 -5.69 12.65 8.23
CA TYR A 46 -6.07 12.35 9.63
C TYR A 46 -5.81 13.54 10.54
N TYR A 47 -4.64 14.16 10.37
CA TYR A 47 -4.24 15.30 11.20
C TYR A 47 -5.17 16.51 10.99
N ILE A 48 -5.55 16.78 9.74
CA ILE A 48 -6.47 17.87 9.39
C ILE A 48 -7.84 17.68 10.05
N PHE A 49 -8.29 16.42 10.18
CA PHE A 49 -9.56 16.08 10.85
C PHE A 49 -9.46 16.16 12.38
N GLY A 50 -8.28 16.43 12.92
CA GLY A 50 -8.06 16.55 14.37
C GLY A 50 -7.82 15.21 15.06
N ASN A 51 -7.74 14.11 14.33
CA ASN A 51 -7.51 12.77 14.89
C ASN A 51 -6.01 12.49 14.96
N THR A 52 -5.32 13.17 15.88
CA THR A 52 -3.87 13.03 16.08
C THR A 52 -3.49 11.59 16.48
N PHE A 53 -4.36 10.92 17.25
CA PHE A 53 -4.10 9.54 17.67
C PHE A 53 -4.09 8.58 16.48
N LEU A 54 -5.11 8.67 15.59
CA LEU A 54 -5.19 7.83 14.40
C LEU A 54 -4.02 8.12 13.45
N CYS A 55 -3.65 9.40 13.32
CA CYS A 55 -2.48 9.82 12.53
C CYS A 55 -1.20 9.16 13.04
N LEU A 56 -0.93 9.22 14.35
CA LEU A 56 0.25 8.61 14.95
C LEU A 56 0.24 7.09 14.82
N ALA A 57 -0.90 6.45 15.07
CA ALA A 57 -1.04 4.99 14.95
C ALA A 57 -0.76 4.55 13.50
N GLN A 58 -1.33 5.26 12.53
CA GLN A 58 -1.11 5.01 11.10
C GLN A 58 0.38 5.17 10.75
N LEU A 59 1.00 6.25 11.22
CA LEU A 59 2.41 6.54 10.94
C LEU A 59 3.33 5.45 11.51
N LEU A 60 3.09 5.02 12.75
CA LEU A 60 3.88 3.98 13.41
C LEU A 60 3.73 2.62 12.71
N CYS A 61 2.48 2.17 12.50
CA CYS A 61 2.22 0.89 11.85
C CYS A 61 2.81 0.85 10.44
N HIS A 62 2.60 1.93 9.66
CA HIS A 62 3.12 2.03 8.31
C HIS A 62 4.66 2.09 8.30
N GLY A 63 5.26 2.89 9.18
CA GLY A 63 6.71 3.05 9.24
C GLY A 63 7.42 1.73 9.52
N VAL A 64 6.98 1.02 10.56
CA VAL A 64 7.55 -0.28 10.93
C VAL A 64 7.39 -1.28 9.78
N SER A 65 6.16 -1.42 9.26
CA SER A 65 5.87 -2.38 8.16
C SER A 65 6.67 -2.06 6.90
N LYS A 66 6.85 -0.78 6.58
CA LYS A 66 7.63 -0.34 5.41
C LYS A 66 9.11 -0.64 5.55
N CYS A 67 9.70 -0.43 6.73
CA CYS A 67 11.09 -0.77 6.97
C CYS A 67 11.34 -2.26 6.66
N PHE A 68 10.46 -3.14 7.18
CA PHE A 68 10.60 -4.57 6.94
C PHE A 68 10.31 -4.96 5.49
N LEU A 69 9.36 -4.26 4.84
CA LEU A 69 9.08 -4.50 3.41
C LEU A 69 10.30 -4.12 2.56
N PHE A 70 10.93 -2.97 2.83
CA PHE A 70 12.14 -2.55 2.12
C PHE A 70 13.28 -3.56 2.31
N MET A 71 13.47 -4.05 3.53
CA MET A 71 14.50 -5.05 3.82
C MET A 71 14.25 -6.35 3.06
N SER A 72 13.00 -6.85 3.08
CA SER A 72 12.65 -8.11 2.42
C SER A 72 12.68 -7.99 0.89
N VAL A 73 12.32 -6.82 0.32
CA VAL A 73 12.42 -6.57 -1.13
C VAL A 73 13.89 -6.41 -1.51
N GLY A 74 14.70 -5.77 -0.67
CA GLY A 74 16.15 -5.64 -0.88
C GLY A 74 16.84 -7.01 -0.95
N ASP A 75 16.46 -7.91 -0.05
CA ASP A 75 16.97 -9.29 -0.05
C ASP A 75 16.55 -10.04 -1.32
N LEU A 76 15.29 -9.86 -1.73
CA LEU A 76 14.77 -10.45 -2.97
C LEU A 76 15.54 -9.95 -4.21
N MET A 77 15.81 -8.63 -4.27
CA MET A 77 16.58 -8.05 -5.37
C MET A 77 18.03 -8.57 -5.39
N SER A 78 18.67 -8.68 -4.22
CA SER A 78 20.05 -9.17 -4.14
C SER A 78 20.14 -10.64 -4.58
N SER A 79 19.15 -11.47 -4.24
CA SER A 79 19.12 -12.88 -4.63
C SER A 79 18.82 -13.05 -6.13
N SER A 80 18.18 -12.08 -6.78
CA SER A 80 17.84 -12.13 -8.21
C SER A 80 18.80 -11.36 -9.10
N GLY A 81 20.10 -11.29 -8.69
CA GLY A 81 21.14 -10.67 -9.48
C GLY A 81 21.04 -9.14 -9.59
N SER A 82 20.50 -8.51 -8.56
CA SER A 82 20.30 -7.05 -8.46
C SER A 82 19.28 -6.48 -9.45
N ALA A 83 18.41 -7.33 -10.01
CA ALA A 83 17.29 -6.86 -10.85
C ALA A 83 16.34 -6.00 -10.02
N GLN A 84 15.86 -4.90 -10.59
CA GLN A 84 14.94 -3.99 -9.92
C GLN A 84 13.53 -4.07 -10.51
N ASP A 85 13.41 -4.55 -11.74
CA ASP A 85 12.15 -4.68 -12.45
C ASP A 85 11.39 -5.93 -12.00
N GLY A 86 10.07 -5.82 -11.93
CA GLY A 86 9.21 -6.92 -11.54
C GLY A 86 9.35 -8.18 -12.42
N LYS A 87 9.74 -8.01 -13.69
CA LYS A 87 9.96 -9.14 -14.61
C LYS A 87 11.29 -9.84 -14.38
N GLY A 88 12.30 -9.11 -13.89
CA GLY A 88 13.64 -9.67 -13.63
C GLY A 88 13.80 -10.26 -12.23
N ILE A 89 12.88 -9.96 -11.34
CA ILE A 89 12.92 -10.46 -9.97
C ILE A 89 12.25 -11.83 -9.90
N TYR A 90 12.89 -12.78 -9.23
CA TYR A 90 12.35 -14.12 -9.03
C TYR A 90 12.63 -14.58 -7.61
N SER A 91 11.68 -15.32 -7.05
CA SER A 91 11.82 -15.98 -5.75
C SER A 91 12.33 -17.42 -5.96
N ALA A 92 13.21 -17.88 -5.07
CA ALA A 92 13.65 -19.26 -5.10
C ALA A 92 12.47 -20.19 -4.81
N ALA A 93 12.26 -21.17 -5.70
CA ALA A 93 11.07 -22.02 -5.66
C ALA A 93 10.99 -22.87 -4.37
N TYR A 94 12.14 -23.25 -3.81
CA TYR A 94 12.19 -24.16 -2.66
C TYR A 94 12.81 -23.56 -1.40
N GLY A 95 13.45 -22.40 -1.49
CA GLY A 95 14.18 -21.82 -0.36
C GLY A 95 13.51 -20.63 0.31
N ASP A 96 12.60 -19.95 -0.36
CA ASP A 96 12.09 -18.65 0.10
C ASP A 96 10.58 -18.61 0.34
N PHE A 97 9.96 -19.73 0.68
CA PHE A 97 8.53 -19.77 0.99
C PHE A 97 8.18 -18.84 2.16
N CYS A 98 9.02 -18.87 3.20
CA CYS A 98 8.82 -18.02 4.38
C CYS A 98 8.92 -16.53 4.01
N GLY A 99 9.91 -16.15 3.19
CA GLY A 99 10.06 -14.78 2.71
C GLY A 99 8.88 -14.30 1.87
N CYS A 100 8.39 -15.13 0.96
CA CYS A 100 7.20 -14.84 0.16
C CYS A 100 5.98 -14.61 1.05
N PHE A 101 5.79 -15.49 2.04
CA PHE A 101 4.69 -15.39 3.00
C PHE A 101 4.76 -14.09 3.81
N VAL A 102 5.94 -13.73 4.28
CA VAL A 102 6.15 -12.50 5.04
C VAL A 102 5.85 -11.26 4.16
N ARG A 103 6.37 -11.22 2.93
CA ARG A 103 6.10 -10.13 1.99
C ARG A 103 4.61 -10.03 1.68
N PHE A 104 3.94 -11.16 1.54
CA PHE A 104 2.50 -11.24 1.31
C PHE A 104 1.72 -10.60 2.48
N ILE A 105 1.99 -11.02 3.72
CA ILE A 105 1.28 -10.48 4.90
C ILE A 105 1.61 -9.00 5.13
N LEU A 106 2.88 -8.59 4.95
CA LEU A 106 3.28 -7.18 5.11
C LEU A 106 2.55 -6.28 4.11
N SER A 107 2.47 -6.70 2.86
CA SER A 107 1.77 -5.90 1.84
C SER A 107 0.27 -5.88 2.09
N LEU A 108 -0.36 -6.99 2.49
CA LEU A 108 -1.78 -7.01 2.87
C LEU A 108 -2.04 -6.08 4.06
N GLY A 109 -1.15 -6.08 5.06
CA GLY A 109 -1.26 -5.18 6.21
C GLY A 109 -1.18 -3.72 5.83
N LEU A 110 -0.30 -3.39 4.86
CA LEU A 110 -0.13 -2.01 4.38
C LEU A 110 -1.30 -1.54 3.50
N THR A 111 -1.96 -2.43 2.80
CA THR A 111 -3.14 -2.08 1.98
C THR A 111 -4.36 -1.75 2.83
N GLY A 112 -4.42 -2.34 4.02
CA GLY A 112 -5.61 -2.29 4.85
C GLY A 112 -6.60 -3.39 4.48
N ALA A 113 -6.09 -4.60 4.22
CA ALA A 113 -6.93 -5.78 4.05
C ALA A 113 -7.79 -5.98 5.31
N PRO A 114 -9.02 -6.54 5.19
CA PRO A 114 -9.96 -6.58 6.31
C PRO A 114 -9.33 -7.20 7.57
N PHE A 115 -9.47 -6.49 8.67
CA PHE A 115 -9.03 -6.86 10.02
C PHE A 115 -7.51 -6.95 10.21
N ILE A 116 -6.71 -6.47 9.23
CA ILE A 116 -5.25 -6.54 9.29
C ILE A 116 -4.65 -5.15 9.03
N GLY A 117 -3.60 -4.84 9.79
CA GLY A 117 -2.78 -3.65 9.56
C GLY A 117 -3.54 -2.35 9.69
N VAL A 118 -3.52 -1.53 8.64
CA VAL A 118 -4.10 -0.18 8.65
C VAL A 118 -5.60 -0.16 8.31
N PHE A 119 -6.29 -1.29 8.37
CA PHE A 119 -7.72 -1.40 8.06
C PHE A 119 -8.56 -0.48 8.96
N PHE A 120 -8.34 -0.57 10.27
CA PHE A 120 -9.17 0.15 11.24
C PHE A 120 -9.02 1.67 11.11
N SER A 121 -7.80 2.16 10.91
CA SER A 121 -7.58 3.60 10.72
C SER A 121 -8.24 4.10 9.45
N LYS A 122 -8.11 3.37 8.33
CA LYS A 122 -8.75 3.73 7.06
C LYS A 122 -10.28 3.73 7.18
N HIS A 123 -10.85 2.74 7.88
CA HIS A 123 -12.29 2.63 8.09
C HIS A 123 -12.81 3.83 8.90
N GLY A 124 -12.13 4.18 9.98
CA GLY A 124 -12.48 5.33 10.82
C GLY A 124 -12.47 6.63 10.03
N LEU A 125 -11.40 6.87 9.25
CA LEU A 125 -11.31 8.07 8.42
C LEU A 125 -12.44 8.14 7.39
N PHE A 126 -12.76 7.02 6.75
CA PHE A 126 -13.82 6.98 5.74
C PHE A 126 -15.15 7.40 6.35
N CYS A 127 -15.47 6.86 7.53
CA CYS A 127 -16.69 7.22 8.24
C CYS A 127 -16.74 8.72 8.57
N GLU A 128 -15.63 9.28 9.05
CA GLU A 128 -15.55 10.72 9.37
C GLU A 128 -15.75 11.59 8.14
N ILE A 129 -15.11 11.26 7.02
CA ILE A 129 -15.20 12.08 5.80
C ILE A 129 -16.62 12.04 5.23
N VAL A 130 -17.26 10.87 5.19
CA VAL A 130 -18.60 10.72 4.64
C VAL A 130 -19.61 11.50 5.49
N PHE A 131 -19.46 11.50 6.81
CA PHE A 131 -20.38 12.23 7.70
C PHE A 131 -20.11 13.73 7.73
N SER A 132 -18.89 14.19 7.50
CA SER A 132 -18.51 15.61 7.70
C SER A 132 -18.45 16.40 6.40
N PHE A 133 -18.26 15.78 5.26
CA PHE A 133 -17.98 16.46 4.00
C PHE A 133 -18.91 16.03 2.88
N SER A 134 -18.67 16.60 1.71
CA SER A 134 -19.47 16.33 0.51
C SER A 134 -19.22 14.92 -0.03
N VAL A 135 -20.20 14.41 -0.76
CA VAL A 135 -20.13 13.13 -1.47
C VAL A 135 -18.89 13.08 -2.38
N LEU A 136 -18.51 14.21 -2.94
CA LEU A 136 -17.35 14.30 -3.84
C LEU A 136 -16.05 13.95 -3.11
N CYS A 137 -15.86 14.42 -1.88
CA CYS A 137 -14.69 14.06 -1.06
C CYS A 137 -14.70 12.55 -0.74
N GLY A 138 -15.88 12.01 -0.44
CA GLY A 138 -16.02 10.57 -0.22
C GLY A 138 -15.62 9.75 -1.45
N LEU A 139 -15.96 10.21 -2.65
CA LEU A 139 -15.57 9.53 -3.89
C LEU A 139 -14.04 9.52 -4.07
N PHE A 140 -13.36 10.63 -3.77
CA PHE A 140 -11.89 10.70 -3.81
C PHE A 140 -11.26 9.70 -2.83
N VAL A 141 -11.81 9.58 -1.63
CA VAL A 141 -11.30 8.66 -0.60
C VAL A 141 -11.50 7.20 -1.07
N VAL A 142 -12.69 6.87 -1.60
CA VAL A 142 -12.98 5.51 -2.12
C VAL A 142 -12.04 5.19 -3.29
N SER A 143 -11.82 6.13 -4.21
CA SER A 143 -10.89 5.91 -5.33
C SER A 143 -9.46 5.69 -4.83
N GLY A 144 -9.04 6.41 -3.78
CA GLY A 144 -7.73 6.19 -3.14
C GLY A 144 -7.61 4.78 -2.55
N PHE A 145 -8.67 4.27 -1.91
CA PHE A 145 -8.68 2.91 -1.37
C PHE A 145 -8.60 1.86 -2.49
N ILE A 146 -9.38 2.02 -3.55
CA ILE A 146 -9.35 1.11 -4.71
C ILE A 146 -7.92 1.08 -5.29
N LEU A 147 -7.33 2.24 -5.54
CA LEU A 147 -6.00 2.33 -6.13
C LEU A 147 -4.91 1.73 -5.23
N THR A 148 -5.03 1.89 -3.89
CA THR A 148 -4.06 1.27 -2.97
C THR A 148 -4.12 -0.26 -3.05
N MET A 149 -5.31 -0.82 -3.22
CA MET A 149 -5.47 -2.27 -3.42
C MET A 149 -4.90 -2.70 -4.77
N VAL A 150 -5.16 -1.94 -5.83
CA VAL A 150 -4.71 -2.25 -7.20
C VAL A 150 -3.19 -2.43 -7.26
N TYR A 151 -2.42 -1.40 -6.86
CA TYR A 151 -0.96 -1.50 -6.96
C TYR A 151 -0.37 -2.55 -6.01
N SER A 152 -1.01 -2.79 -4.87
CA SER A 152 -0.50 -3.75 -3.89
C SER A 152 -0.73 -5.19 -4.35
N VAL A 153 -1.90 -5.47 -4.91
CA VAL A 153 -2.20 -6.79 -5.49
C VAL A 153 -1.27 -7.05 -6.68
N ARG A 154 -1.07 -6.06 -7.55
CA ARG A 154 -0.13 -6.17 -8.67
C ARG A 154 1.29 -6.47 -8.16
N PHE A 155 1.76 -5.74 -7.14
CA PHE A 155 3.06 -5.98 -6.50
C PHE A 155 3.16 -7.42 -5.96
N LEU A 156 2.12 -7.87 -5.24
CA LEU A 156 2.08 -9.22 -4.67
C LEU A 156 2.16 -10.31 -5.76
N LEU A 157 1.43 -10.11 -6.84
CA LEU A 157 1.40 -11.08 -7.95
C LEU A 157 2.77 -11.18 -8.63
N HIS A 158 3.49 -10.06 -8.76
CA HIS A 158 4.88 -10.09 -9.29
C HIS A 158 5.82 -10.81 -8.33
N VAL A 159 5.69 -10.59 -7.01
CA VAL A 159 6.55 -11.23 -6.01
C VAL A 159 6.28 -12.74 -5.93
N VAL A 160 5.00 -13.14 -5.97
CA VAL A 160 4.59 -14.54 -5.80
C VAL A 160 4.63 -15.30 -7.13
N GLY A 161 4.34 -14.64 -8.25
CA GLY A 161 4.20 -15.28 -9.56
C GLY A 161 5.52 -15.72 -10.20
N ASN A 162 6.63 -15.09 -9.85
CA ASN A 162 7.92 -15.37 -10.48
C ASN A 162 8.76 -16.34 -9.63
N PHE A 163 8.46 -17.64 -9.75
CA PHE A 163 9.22 -18.69 -9.09
C PHE A 163 10.22 -19.29 -10.07
N SER A 164 11.47 -18.89 -9.98
CA SER A 164 12.55 -19.50 -10.74
C SER A 164 13.90 -19.14 -10.12
N GLY A 165 14.82 -20.07 -10.16
CA GLY A 165 16.20 -19.81 -9.77
C GLY A 165 16.64 -20.45 -8.47
N LEU A 166 17.95 -20.43 -8.27
CA LEU A 166 18.65 -20.97 -7.12
C LEU A 166 19.10 -19.83 -6.20
N GLY A 167 18.13 -19.11 -5.62
CA GLY A 167 18.42 -18.04 -4.70
C GLY A 167 18.69 -18.54 -3.29
N SER A 168 19.67 -17.97 -2.62
CA SER A 168 19.93 -18.21 -1.21
C SER A 168 19.22 -17.15 -0.38
N SER A 169 18.28 -17.56 0.46
CA SER A 169 17.57 -16.64 1.34
C SER A 169 18.31 -16.47 2.66
N GLN A 170 18.33 -15.26 3.18
CA GLN A 170 18.87 -15.00 4.51
C GLN A 170 17.74 -15.10 5.54
N THR A 171 17.81 -16.13 6.37
CA THR A 171 16.75 -16.46 7.33
C THR A 171 16.61 -15.47 8.50
N SER A 172 17.68 -14.73 8.84
CA SER A 172 17.68 -13.82 9.99
C SER A 172 16.69 -12.64 9.83
N VAL A 173 16.51 -12.14 8.61
CA VAL A 173 15.60 -11.03 8.32
C VAL A 173 14.14 -11.43 8.56
N TYR A 174 13.80 -12.69 8.34
CA TYR A 174 12.41 -13.17 8.46
C TYR A 174 11.95 -13.27 9.91
N ILE A 175 12.83 -13.61 10.84
CA ILE A 175 12.50 -13.67 12.27
C ILE A 175 12.10 -12.28 12.78
N MET A 176 12.85 -11.25 12.39
CA MET A 176 12.55 -9.87 12.75
C MET A 176 11.21 -9.40 12.14
N SER A 177 10.95 -9.75 10.89
CA SER A 177 9.72 -9.34 10.21
C SER A 177 8.46 -9.98 10.81
N VAL A 178 8.54 -11.22 11.29
CA VAL A 178 7.42 -11.87 12.00
C VAL A 178 7.12 -11.11 13.31
N GLY A 179 8.14 -10.70 14.04
CA GLY A 179 7.97 -9.89 15.25
C GLY A 179 7.26 -8.58 14.98
N SER A 180 7.61 -7.89 13.87
CA SER A 180 6.95 -6.63 13.50
C SER A 180 5.48 -6.82 13.11
N LEU A 181 5.15 -7.94 12.48
CA LEU A 181 3.75 -8.26 12.14
C LEU A 181 2.90 -8.44 13.40
N VAL A 182 3.41 -9.19 14.37
CA VAL A 182 2.72 -9.40 15.65
C VAL A 182 2.55 -8.05 16.35
N LEU A 183 3.59 -7.22 16.36
CA LEU A 183 3.53 -5.90 16.98
C LEU A 183 2.49 -5.00 16.31
N CYS A 184 2.43 -4.98 14.98
CA CYS A 184 1.41 -4.22 14.23
C CYS A 184 -0.01 -4.71 14.53
N LEU A 185 -0.20 -6.02 14.63
CA LEU A 185 -1.52 -6.60 14.96
C LEU A 185 -1.93 -6.21 16.40
N VAL A 186 -0.99 -6.25 17.34
CA VAL A 186 -1.25 -5.87 18.73
C VAL A 186 -1.59 -4.38 18.82
N ILE A 187 -0.85 -3.52 18.13
CA ILE A 187 -1.11 -2.08 18.11
C ILE A 187 -2.51 -1.80 17.54
N ASN A 188 -2.83 -2.41 16.42
CA ASN A 188 -4.15 -2.21 15.80
C ASN A 188 -5.29 -2.72 16.70
N TYR A 189 -5.13 -3.90 17.28
CA TYR A 189 -6.16 -4.49 18.14
C TYR A 189 -6.40 -3.67 19.40
N PHE A 190 -5.34 -3.35 20.15
CA PHE A 190 -5.49 -2.68 21.43
C PHE A 190 -5.77 -1.19 21.33
N PHE A 191 -5.16 -0.50 20.37
CA PHE A 191 -5.25 0.97 20.32
C PHE A 191 -6.33 1.48 19.39
N ILE A 192 -6.56 0.82 18.27
CA ILE A 192 -7.51 1.30 17.27
C ILE A 192 -8.84 0.56 17.38
N GLY A 193 -8.81 -0.77 17.52
CA GLY A 193 -10.02 -1.58 17.63
C GLY A 193 -10.91 -1.19 18.79
N LEU A 194 -10.32 -0.91 19.96
CA LEU A 194 -11.09 -0.46 21.14
C LEU A 194 -11.71 0.93 20.94
N LEU A 195 -11.10 1.78 20.16
CA LEU A 195 -11.64 3.12 19.86
C LEU A 195 -12.77 3.05 18.82
N GLU A 196 -12.76 2.04 17.97
CA GLU A 196 -13.74 1.89 16.88
C GLU A 196 -15.14 1.55 17.39
N GLU A 197 -15.27 1.05 18.61
CA GLU A 197 -16.59 0.80 19.24
C GLU A 197 -17.43 2.07 19.33
N ARG A 198 -16.78 3.23 19.33
CA ARG A 198 -17.47 4.53 19.36
C ARG A 198 -17.96 4.97 17.98
N TRP A 199 -17.49 4.34 16.92
CA TRP A 199 -17.84 4.70 15.53
C TRP A 199 -18.89 3.74 15.02
N VAL A 200 -20.15 4.05 15.26
CA VAL A 200 -21.27 3.26 14.74
C VAL A 200 -21.38 3.54 13.24
N SER A 201 -20.59 2.85 12.46
CA SER A 201 -20.72 2.89 11.00
C SER A 201 -22.00 2.13 10.60
N SER A 202 -22.72 2.71 9.65
CA SER A 202 -23.83 1.97 9.06
C SER A 202 -23.29 0.75 8.30
N HIS A 203 -24.03 -0.35 8.32
CA HIS A 203 -23.67 -1.58 7.59
C HIS A 203 -23.44 -1.30 6.10
N ALA A 204 -24.13 -0.29 5.57
CA ALA A 204 -23.97 0.12 4.16
C ALA A 204 -22.58 0.67 3.88
N LEU A 205 -22.01 1.51 4.79
CA LEU A 205 -20.69 2.10 4.61
C LEU A 205 -19.57 1.05 4.70
N SER A 206 -19.68 0.13 5.67
CA SER A 206 -18.71 -0.97 5.79
C SER A 206 -18.78 -1.91 4.58
N GLY A 207 -19.99 -2.17 4.08
CA GLY A 207 -20.19 -2.96 2.85
C GLY A 207 -19.57 -2.29 1.64
N LEU A 208 -19.72 -0.97 1.51
CA LEU A 208 -19.13 -0.19 0.41
C LEU A 208 -17.61 -0.26 0.45
N LEU A 209 -17.00 -0.18 1.64
CA LEU A 209 -15.55 -0.31 1.81
C LEU A 209 -15.05 -1.69 1.38
N LEU A 210 -15.70 -2.76 1.86
CA LEU A 210 -15.33 -4.12 1.48
C LEU A 210 -15.47 -4.33 -0.02
N PHE A 211 -16.56 -3.84 -0.60
CA PHE A 211 -16.79 -3.93 -2.05
C PHE A 211 -15.69 -3.20 -2.83
N SER A 212 -15.29 -2.00 -2.37
CA SER A 212 -14.22 -1.23 -3.02
C SER A 212 -12.88 -1.96 -2.97
N GLN A 213 -12.59 -2.67 -1.86
CA GLN A 213 -11.37 -3.47 -1.74
C GLN A 213 -11.39 -4.67 -2.68
N LEU A 214 -12.50 -5.41 -2.76
CA LEU A 214 -12.64 -6.54 -3.68
C LEU A 214 -12.53 -6.10 -5.13
N PHE A 215 -13.15 -4.97 -5.47
CA PHE A 215 -13.07 -4.39 -6.81
C PHE A 215 -11.63 -4.00 -7.16
N GLY A 216 -10.91 -3.41 -6.20
CA GLY A 216 -9.49 -3.08 -6.36
C GLY A 216 -8.62 -4.33 -6.59
N CYS A 217 -8.91 -5.41 -5.86
CA CYS A 217 -8.21 -6.69 -6.04
C CYS A 217 -8.43 -7.24 -7.45
N TRP A 218 -9.66 -7.19 -7.95
CA TRP A 218 -9.99 -7.67 -9.29
C TRP A 218 -9.26 -6.86 -10.36
N ILE A 219 -9.29 -5.52 -10.27
CA ILE A 219 -8.57 -4.65 -11.22
C ILE A 219 -7.06 -4.93 -11.17
N GLY A 220 -6.49 -5.09 -9.95
CA GLY A 220 -5.06 -5.39 -9.79
C GLY A 220 -4.65 -6.70 -10.47
N PHE A 221 -5.51 -7.71 -10.39
CA PHE A 221 -5.30 -8.99 -11.07
C PHE A 221 -5.35 -8.83 -12.60
N GLU A 222 -6.34 -8.09 -13.10
CA GLU A 222 -6.49 -7.82 -14.55
C GLU A 222 -5.27 -7.05 -15.11
N LEU A 223 -4.80 -6.03 -14.37
CA LEU A 223 -3.62 -5.27 -14.78
C LEU A 223 -2.35 -6.13 -14.80
N TYR A 224 -2.23 -7.06 -13.86
CA TYR A 224 -1.10 -7.99 -13.86
C TYR A 224 -1.15 -8.93 -15.08
N SER A 225 -2.34 -9.39 -15.44
CA SER A 225 -2.52 -10.35 -16.54
C SER A 225 -2.47 -9.70 -17.93
N SER A 226 -2.67 -8.37 -18.01
CA SER A 226 -2.67 -7.67 -19.31
C SER A 226 -1.26 -7.21 -19.71
N ASP A 227 -0.83 -7.57 -20.91
CA ASP A 227 0.47 -7.15 -21.45
C ASP A 227 0.44 -5.72 -22.04
N ASN A 228 -0.70 -5.03 -21.96
CA ASN A 228 -0.93 -3.74 -22.60
C ASN A 228 -0.53 -2.52 -21.76
N LEU A 229 0.24 -2.72 -20.69
CA LEU A 229 0.72 -1.61 -19.86
C LEU A 229 1.81 -0.76 -20.50
N SER A 230 2.39 -1.24 -21.61
CA SER A 230 3.45 -0.52 -22.35
C SER A 230 3.01 0.87 -22.84
N VAL A 231 1.74 1.05 -23.16
CA VAL A 231 1.21 2.33 -23.65
C VAL A 231 1.11 3.34 -22.51
N LEU A 232 0.67 2.89 -21.34
CA LEU A 232 0.58 3.76 -20.14
C LEU A 232 1.96 4.11 -19.58
N GLU A 233 2.92 3.20 -19.69
CA GLU A 233 4.30 3.46 -19.32
C GLU A 233 4.93 4.59 -20.11
N UNK A 234 4.61 4.55 -21.11
CA UNK A 234 5.08 5.46 -21.93
C UNK A 234 4.66 6.81 -21.69
N ILE A 235 3.45 6.84 -21.46
CA ILE A 235 2.90 8.17 -21.17
C ILE A 235 3.52 8.73 -19.88
N VAL A 236 3.64 7.89 -18.86
CA VAL A 236 4.21 8.31 -17.56
C VAL A 236 5.71 8.61 -17.67
N LEU A 237 6.44 7.87 -18.47
CA LEU A 237 7.88 8.13 -18.70
C LEU A 237 8.09 9.43 -19.47
N ASP A 238 7.23 9.75 -20.43
CA ASP A 238 7.29 11.03 -21.16
C ASP A 238 6.99 12.23 -20.26
N VAL A 239 6.07 12.08 -19.28
CA VAL A 239 5.75 13.14 -18.32
C VAL A 239 6.85 13.26 -17.27
N GLY A 240 7.52 12.15 -16.94
CA GLY A 240 8.63 12.15 -15.97
C GLY A 240 10.03 12.43 -16.55
N GLY A 241 10.09 12.83 -17.80
CA GLY A 241 11.34 12.89 -18.58
C GLY A 241 12.54 13.47 -17.89
N CYS A 242 13.44 12.59 -17.47
CA CYS A 242 14.90 12.85 -17.37
C CYS A 242 15.71 11.68 -16.81
N ASP A 243 15.53 10.47 -17.30
CA ASP A 243 16.43 9.40 -16.84
C ASP A 243 16.95 8.50 -17.96
N SER A 244 17.00 9.00 -19.22
CA SER A 244 17.49 8.19 -20.32
C SER A 244 18.85 8.64 -20.85
N VAL A 245 19.70 9.23 -19.99
CA VAL A 245 21.08 9.50 -20.39
C VAL A 245 22.03 9.12 -19.28
N VAL A 246 22.24 7.86 -19.06
CA VAL A 246 23.53 7.31 -18.61
C VAL A 246 23.59 5.85 -19.09
N GLY A 247 24.12 5.64 -20.27
CA GLY A 247 24.60 4.35 -20.71
C GLY A 247 26.04 4.20 -20.32
#